data_0d4eaa3279f8c2e275fa0f821229eac4
#
_entry.id   0d4eaa3279f8c2e275fa0f821229eac4
#
_cell.length_a   1.000
_cell.length_b   1.000
_cell.length_c   1.000
_cell.angle_alpha   90.00
_cell.angle_beta   90.00
_cell.angle_gamma   90.00
#
_symmetry.space_group_name_H-M   'P 1'
#
loop_
_entity.id
_entity.type
_entity.pdbx_description
1 polymer ?
#
loop_
_entity_poly.entity_id
_entity_poly.type
_entity_poly.pdbx_seq_one_letter_code
_entity_poly.pdbx_strand_id
1 'polypeptide(L)'
;MPVFGRYKPEIEGFAYDKEADCFTCPAGKQLPFKSFDSDPDGRLSKRYSASSRDCRRCPRKPTCAPKSTKRKLTRTAYDAHYRRALARQQSRPGRRMRRLRQRTVEPVFGSLLQHYGLRRVNTRGRSSAHKTMLLTAIAFNLKKLLKYQSQQVLRLAIALPKPPAEQRLLSFWRTYYRQ
;
A
#
# COMPACT_ATOMS: atom_id res chain seq x y z
N MET A 1 -2.63 2.56 3.94
CA MET A 1 -1.34 2.72 3.36
C MET A 1 -0.64 3.89 3.93
N PRO A 2 0.49 3.61 3.84
CA PRO A 2 1.45 3.76 4.87
C PRO A 2 2.01 5.14 4.84
N VAL A 3 2.34 5.52 6.01
CA VAL A 3 3.14 6.67 6.41
C VAL A 3 4.32 6.97 5.44
N PHE A 4 4.82 5.96 4.74
CA PHE A 4 5.93 6.10 3.79
C PHE A 4 5.63 6.88 2.50
N GLY A 5 4.40 6.95 2.04
CA GLY A 5 4.03 7.74 0.86
C GLY A 5 4.11 9.26 1.08
N ARG A 6 4.14 9.70 2.34
CA ARG A 6 4.25 11.11 2.73
C ARG A 6 5.65 11.50 3.20
N TYR A 7 6.51 10.52 3.49
CA TYR A 7 7.86 10.80 3.93
C TYR A 7 8.73 11.23 2.76
N LYS A 8 9.21 12.46 2.80
CA LYS A 8 10.20 13.00 1.87
C LYS A 8 11.52 13.16 2.64
N PRO A 9 12.57 12.39 2.30
CA PRO A 9 13.86 12.47 2.99
C PRO A 9 14.55 13.82 2.78
N GLU A 10 14.24 14.47 1.68
CA GLU A 10 14.80 15.77 1.30
C GLU A 10 13.68 16.73 0.96
N ILE A 11 13.88 17.98 1.34
CA ILE A 11 12.96 19.09 1.02
C ILE A 11 13.60 19.85 -0.13
N GLU A 12 12.92 19.95 -1.24
CA GLU A 12 13.42 20.59 -2.46
C GLU A 12 14.01 21.98 -2.17
N GLY A 13 15.27 22.16 -2.56
CA GLY A 13 16.00 23.40 -2.40
C GLY A 13 16.52 23.69 -0.99
N PHE A 14 16.36 22.78 -0.03
CA PHE A 14 16.87 22.92 1.33
C PHE A 14 17.86 21.81 1.66
N ALA A 15 19.09 22.16 2.00
CA ALA A 15 20.09 21.22 2.48
C ALA A 15 19.98 21.07 4.00
N TYR A 16 19.99 19.84 4.51
CA TYR A 16 20.00 19.56 5.94
C TYR A 16 21.40 19.25 6.41
N ASP A 17 21.89 20.03 7.37
CA ASP A 17 23.09 19.75 8.11
C ASP A 17 22.76 18.99 9.39
N LYS A 18 23.33 17.79 9.49
CA LYS A 18 23.09 16.88 10.62
C LYS A 18 23.87 17.28 11.86
N GLU A 19 25.07 17.85 11.71
CA GLU A 19 25.93 18.21 12.83
C GLU A 19 25.41 19.48 13.53
N ALA A 20 25.04 20.48 12.76
CA ALA A 20 24.45 21.72 13.27
C ALA A 20 22.94 21.62 13.56
N ASP A 21 22.28 20.49 13.25
CA ASP A 21 20.81 20.31 13.32
C ASP A 21 20.05 21.52 12.73
N CYS A 22 20.42 21.94 11.52
CA CYS A 22 19.81 23.07 10.84
C CYS A 22 19.59 22.78 9.35
N PHE A 23 18.69 23.55 8.73
CA PHE A 23 18.52 23.57 7.29
C PHE A 23 19.16 24.82 6.70
N THR A 24 19.79 24.68 5.54
CA THR A 24 20.25 25.81 4.71
C THR A 24 19.26 26.03 3.58
N CYS A 25 18.76 27.26 3.44
CA CYS A 25 17.82 27.60 2.37
C CYS A 25 18.56 27.89 1.04
N PRO A 26 17.85 27.91 -0.11
CA PRO A 26 18.44 28.20 -1.42
C PRO A 26 19.10 29.60 -1.54
N ALA A 27 18.86 30.48 -0.57
CA ALA A 27 19.51 31.80 -0.46
C ALA A 27 20.69 31.81 0.53
N GLY A 28 21.19 30.62 0.95
CA GLY A 28 22.32 30.46 1.85
C GLY A 28 22.07 30.81 3.33
N LYS A 29 20.82 31.03 3.72
CA LYS A 29 20.48 31.35 5.12
C LYS A 29 20.11 30.10 5.91
N GLN A 30 20.48 30.08 7.19
CA GLN A 30 20.24 28.96 8.08
C GLN A 30 18.85 29.01 8.72
N LEU A 31 18.22 27.84 8.84
CA LEU A 31 17.00 27.60 9.59
C LEU A 31 17.33 26.68 10.77
N PRO A 32 17.68 27.23 11.93
CA PRO A 32 18.02 26.43 13.10
C PRO A 32 16.79 25.69 13.64
N PHE A 33 17.04 24.63 14.40
CA PHE A 33 16.04 23.97 15.20
C PHE A 33 15.39 24.96 16.19
N LYS A 34 14.08 24.90 16.36
CA LYS A 34 13.35 25.78 17.28
C LYS A 34 12.62 25.02 18.39
N SER A 35 11.87 24.01 18.03
CA SER A 35 11.07 23.26 18.99
C SER A 35 10.65 21.91 18.47
N PHE A 36 10.25 21.02 19.35
CA PHE A 36 9.45 19.87 19.01
C PHE A 36 7.97 20.27 18.89
N ASP A 37 7.28 19.58 18.00
CA ASP A 37 5.84 19.72 17.78
C ASP A 37 5.24 18.32 17.67
N SER A 38 4.08 18.13 18.26
CA SER A 38 3.35 16.86 18.18
C SER A 38 2.03 17.07 17.45
N ASP A 39 1.81 16.25 16.43
CA ASP A 39 0.51 16.22 15.76
C ASP A 39 -0.56 15.61 16.67
N PRO A 40 -1.86 15.84 16.41
CA PRO A 40 -2.96 15.19 17.14
C PRO A 40 -2.86 13.65 17.14
N ASP A 41 -2.22 13.07 16.12
CA ASP A 41 -1.94 11.64 16.02
C ASP A 41 -0.73 11.17 16.86
N GLY A 42 -0.16 12.02 17.70
CA GLY A 42 0.99 11.72 18.57
C GLY A 42 2.32 11.62 17.83
N ARG A 43 2.43 12.11 16.59
CA ARG A 43 3.68 12.09 15.82
C ARG A 43 4.57 13.25 16.24
N LEU A 44 5.76 12.93 16.74
CA LEU A 44 6.74 13.93 17.12
C LEU A 44 7.51 14.44 15.89
N SER A 45 7.54 15.74 15.70
CA SER A 45 8.27 16.43 14.64
C SER A 45 9.16 17.54 15.20
N LYS A 46 10.30 17.76 14.55
CA LYS A 46 11.19 18.88 14.78
C LYS A 46 10.79 20.05 13.88
N ARG A 47 10.68 21.20 14.46
CA ARG A 47 10.37 22.44 13.72
C ARG A 47 11.61 23.29 13.57
N TYR A 48 11.86 23.72 12.33
CA TYR A 48 12.94 24.62 11.95
C TYR A 48 12.35 25.90 11.39
N SER A 49 12.96 27.06 11.67
CA SER A 49 12.46 28.30 11.09
C SER A 49 13.59 29.30 10.81
N ALA A 50 13.47 29.96 9.67
CA ALA A 50 14.33 31.07 9.30
C ALA A 50 14.12 32.28 10.20
N SER A 51 15.09 33.19 10.23
CA SER A 51 14.94 34.53 10.79
C SER A 51 13.93 35.36 9.97
N SER A 52 13.06 36.10 10.64
CA SER A 52 12.15 37.03 9.94
C SER A 52 12.88 38.13 9.20
N ARG A 53 14.04 38.56 9.73
CA ARG A 53 14.88 39.58 9.09
C ARG A 53 15.42 39.12 7.73
N ASP A 54 15.93 37.86 7.67
CA ASP A 54 16.48 37.25 6.47
C ASP A 54 15.40 37.01 5.42
N CYS A 55 14.22 36.55 5.84
CA CYS A 55 13.10 36.30 4.91
C CYS A 55 12.48 37.60 4.36
N ARG A 56 12.48 38.70 5.14
CA ARG A 56 11.89 39.98 4.72
C ARG A 56 12.64 40.58 3.51
N ARG A 57 13.96 40.46 3.47
CA ARG A 57 14.81 40.97 2.40
C ARG A 57 15.14 39.96 1.31
N CYS A 58 14.54 38.78 1.37
CA CYS A 58 14.86 37.72 0.43
C CYS A 58 14.07 37.87 -0.88
N PRO A 59 14.74 37.90 -2.07
CA PRO A 59 14.06 38.01 -3.36
C PRO A 59 13.18 36.81 -3.67
N ARG A 60 13.49 35.63 -3.10
CA ARG A 60 12.70 34.39 -3.26
C ARG A 60 11.50 34.26 -2.30
N LYS A 61 11.26 35.27 -1.46
CA LYS A 61 10.14 35.20 -0.49
C LYS A 61 8.77 34.96 -1.14
N PRO A 62 8.42 35.60 -2.27
CA PRO A 62 7.12 35.38 -2.90
C PRO A 62 6.86 33.93 -3.28
N THR A 63 7.90 33.21 -3.72
CA THR A 63 7.81 31.80 -4.09
C THR A 63 7.98 30.87 -2.87
N CYS A 64 8.87 31.20 -1.94
CA CYS A 64 9.25 30.35 -0.82
C CYS A 64 8.24 30.37 0.33
N ALA A 65 7.75 31.57 0.71
CA ALA A 65 6.84 31.76 1.85
C ALA A 65 5.85 32.91 1.60
N PRO A 66 4.95 32.81 0.60
CA PRO A 66 4.07 33.90 0.18
C PRO A 66 3.14 34.39 1.28
N LYS A 67 2.60 33.46 2.07
CA LYS A 67 1.62 33.75 3.15
C LYS A 67 2.23 33.89 4.54
N SER A 68 3.55 33.80 4.69
CA SER A 68 4.21 33.78 6.00
C SER A 68 5.30 34.85 6.11
N THR A 69 5.53 35.36 7.31
CA THR A 69 6.64 36.28 7.59
C THR A 69 8.01 35.62 7.45
N LYS A 70 8.09 34.29 7.66
CA LYS A 70 9.31 33.49 7.60
C LYS A 70 9.04 32.07 7.15
N ARG A 71 10.03 31.43 6.54
CA ARG A 71 9.94 30.00 6.15
C ARG A 71 10.02 29.12 7.40
N LYS A 72 9.10 28.17 7.49
CA LYS A 72 9.09 27.11 8.50
C LYS A 72 9.18 25.77 7.80
N LEU A 73 9.98 24.85 8.34
CA LEU A 73 10.09 23.48 7.89
C LEU A 73 9.84 22.55 9.06
N THR A 74 9.24 21.40 8.78
CA THR A 74 9.04 20.34 9.76
C THR A 74 9.73 19.07 9.28
N ARG A 75 10.35 18.36 10.19
CA ARG A 75 10.98 17.06 9.95
C ARG A 75 10.61 16.11 11.07
N THR A 76 10.31 14.87 10.76
CA THR A 76 10.02 13.89 11.80
C THR A 76 11.23 13.70 12.74
N ALA A 77 11.00 13.60 14.05
CA ALA A 77 12.05 13.31 15.02
C ALA A 77 12.69 11.92 14.79
N TYR A 78 11.95 11.02 14.12
CA TYR A 78 12.37 9.64 13.83
C TYR A 78 12.96 9.47 12.42
N ASP A 79 13.51 10.52 11.82
CA ASP A 79 14.01 10.53 10.45
C ASP A 79 15.00 9.41 10.13
N ALA A 80 15.93 9.10 11.05
CA ALA A 80 16.88 8.01 10.85
C ALA A 80 16.22 6.64 10.68
N HIS A 81 15.13 6.39 11.40
CA HIS A 81 14.35 5.17 11.27
C HIS A 81 13.58 5.12 9.94
N TYR A 82 13.00 6.24 9.53
CA TYR A 82 12.31 6.36 8.24
C TYR A 82 13.27 6.18 7.06
N ARG A 83 14.47 6.76 7.11
CA ARG A 83 15.50 6.58 6.07
C ARG A 83 15.91 5.11 5.95
N ARG A 84 16.16 4.43 7.07
CA ARG A 84 16.48 2.99 7.06
C ARG A 84 15.35 2.14 6.49
N ALA A 85 14.11 2.43 6.87
CA ALA A 85 12.94 1.72 6.35
C ALA A 85 12.74 1.97 4.85
N LEU A 86 12.92 3.21 4.39
CA LEU A 86 12.86 3.56 2.98
C LEU A 86 13.94 2.84 2.16
N ALA A 87 15.18 2.84 2.65
CA ALA A 87 16.28 2.12 2.00
C ALA A 87 15.99 0.61 1.88
N ARG A 88 15.46 -0.03 2.95
CA ARG A 88 15.03 -1.43 2.90
C ARG A 88 13.92 -1.66 1.87
N GLN A 89 12.94 -0.77 1.80
CA GLN A 89 11.83 -0.87 0.85
C GLN A 89 12.29 -0.72 -0.60
N GLN A 90 13.28 0.13 -0.85
CA GLN A 90 13.87 0.37 -2.17
C GLN A 90 14.90 -0.69 -2.57
N SER A 91 15.37 -1.50 -1.64
CA SER A 91 16.29 -2.60 -1.93
C SER A 91 15.67 -3.67 -2.85
N ARG A 92 16.52 -4.50 -3.48
CA ARG A 92 16.06 -5.62 -4.33
C ARG A 92 15.11 -6.58 -3.59
N PRO A 93 15.43 -7.03 -2.34
CA PRO A 93 14.50 -7.84 -1.55
C PRO A 93 13.19 -7.09 -1.23
N GLY A 94 13.26 -5.82 -0.84
CA GLY A 94 12.08 -5.01 -0.53
C GLY A 94 11.13 -4.86 -1.72
N ARG A 95 11.67 -4.61 -2.91
CA ARG A 95 10.89 -4.56 -4.16
C ARG A 95 10.28 -5.93 -4.52
N ARG A 96 11.01 -7.03 -4.29
CA ARG A 96 10.50 -8.39 -4.48
C ARG A 96 9.34 -8.68 -3.53
N MET A 97 9.49 -8.39 -2.24
CA MET A 97 8.43 -8.60 -1.23
C MET A 97 7.18 -7.77 -1.52
N ARG A 98 7.35 -6.51 -1.95
CA ARG A 98 6.21 -5.67 -2.36
C ARG A 98 5.45 -6.28 -3.54
N ARG A 99 6.16 -6.75 -4.58
CA ARG A 99 5.53 -7.44 -5.73
C ARG A 99 4.82 -8.73 -5.33
N LEU A 100 5.44 -9.52 -4.45
CA LEU A 100 4.82 -10.74 -3.92
C LEU A 100 3.51 -10.41 -3.18
N ARG A 101 3.53 -9.43 -2.30
CA ARG A 101 2.35 -8.98 -1.57
C ARG A 101 1.23 -8.50 -2.51
N GLN A 102 1.56 -7.72 -3.53
CA GLN A 102 0.61 -7.24 -4.53
C GLN A 102 -0.07 -8.38 -5.30
N ARG A 103 0.63 -9.47 -5.53
CA ARG A 103 0.09 -10.64 -6.24
C ARG A 103 -0.70 -11.59 -5.35
N THR A 104 -0.39 -11.68 -4.07
CA THR A 104 -0.97 -12.68 -3.16
C THR A 104 -1.99 -12.10 -2.20
N VAL A 105 -1.61 -11.06 -1.47
CA VAL A 105 -2.40 -10.54 -0.34
C VAL A 105 -3.40 -9.47 -0.79
N GLU A 106 -2.97 -8.53 -1.61
CA GLU A 106 -3.82 -7.39 -2.01
C GLU A 106 -5.07 -7.81 -2.81
N PRO A 107 -5.02 -8.78 -3.75
CA PRO A 107 -6.22 -9.26 -4.43
C PRO A 107 -7.22 -9.93 -3.51
N VAL A 108 -6.74 -10.65 -2.47
CA VAL A 108 -7.62 -11.27 -1.46
C VAL A 108 -8.35 -10.19 -0.68
N PHE A 109 -7.62 -9.21 -0.13
CA PHE A 109 -8.24 -8.09 0.59
C PHE A 109 -9.16 -7.27 -0.30
N GLY A 110 -8.78 -6.99 -1.54
CA GLY A 110 -9.63 -6.31 -2.51
C GLY A 110 -10.95 -7.05 -2.71
N SER A 111 -10.92 -8.36 -2.87
CA SER A 111 -12.12 -9.19 -2.98
C SER A 111 -12.98 -9.14 -1.72
N LEU A 112 -12.39 -9.28 -0.54
CA LEU A 112 -13.11 -9.24 0.74
C LEU A 112 -13.79 -7.88 0.96
N LEU A 113 -13.13 -6.79 0.60
CA LEU A 113 -13.69 -5.44 0.76
C LEU A 113 -14.80 -5.14 -0.26
N GLN A 114 -14.61 -5.53 -1.52
CA GLN A 114 -15.51 -5.13 -2.61
C GLN A 114 -16.67 -6.09 -2.83
N HIS A 115 -16.42 -7.41 -2.70
CA HIS A 115 -17.40 -8.43 -3.05
C HIS A 115 -18.03 -9.13 -1.85
N TYR A 116 -17.42 -9.03 -0.67
CA TYR A 116 -17.89 -9.71 0.54
C TYR A 116 -18.33 -8.75 1.65
N GLY A 117 -18.47 -7.46 1.32
CA GLY A 117 -19.07 -6.47 2.22
C GLY A 117 -18.21 -6.02 3.40
N LEU A 118 -16.92 -6.37 3.47
CA LEU A 118 -16.05 -5.94 4.58
C LEU A 118 -15.61 -4.47 4.51
N ARG A 119 -16.03 -3.72 3.49
CA ARG A 119 -15.74 -2.29 3.41
C ARG A 119 -16.40 -1.51 4.54
N ARG A 120 -17.56 -1.98 5.01
CA ARG A 120 -18.29 -1.43 6.15
C ARG A 120 -18.94 -2.56 6.92
N VAL A 121 -18.48 -2.78 8.13
CA VAL A 121 -19.05 -3.80 9.01
C VAL A 121 -20.23 -3.19 9.74
N ASN A 122 -21.45 -3.65 9.43
CA ASN A 122 -22.72 -3.10 9.98
C ASN A 122 -23.10 -3.76 11.32
N THR A 123 -22.13 -4.12 12.14
CA THR A 123 -22.35 -4.72 13.45
C THR A 123 -21.77 -3.86 14.55
N ARG A 124 -22.46 -3.76 15.68
CA ARG A 124 -21.96 -3.05 16.86
C ARG A 124 -21.17 -4.01 17.75
N GLY A 125 -20.07 -3.51 18.28
CA GLY A 125 -19.22 -4.24 19.20
C GLY A 125 -18.14 -5.10 18.53
N ARG A 126 -17.04 -5.26 19.25
CA ARG A 126 -15.83 -5.92 18.79
C ARG A 126 -16.05 -7.40 18.47
N SER A 127 -16.81 -8.10 19.30
CA SER A 127 -17.09 -9.53 19.13
C SER A 127 -17.91 -9.80 17.86
N SER A 128 -18.97 -9.03 17.62
CA SER A 128 -19.83 -9.19 16.44
C SER A 128 -19.08 -8.82 15.15
N ALA A 129 -18.26 -7.77 15.17
CA ALA A 129 -17.40 -7.42 14.06
C ALA A 129 -16.41 -8.55 13.73
N HIS A 130 -15.79 -9.15 14.75
CA HIS A 130 -14.88 -10.30 14.56
C HIS A 130 -15.58 -11.49 13.93
N LYS A 131 -16.78 -11.87 14.40
CA LYS A 131 -17.58 -12.95 13.83
C LYS A 131 -17.89 -12.71 12.34
N THR A 132 -18.29 -11.50 11.99
CA THR A 132 -18.56 -11.11 10.60
C THR A 132 -17.30 -11.27 9.72
N MET A 133 -16.14 -10.84 10.20
CA MET A 133 -14.88 -11.01 9.47
C MET A 133 -14.52 -12.49 9.26
N LEU A 134 -14.69 -13.34 10.29
CA LEU A 134 -14.43 -14.77 10.18
C LEU A 134 -15.38 -15.45 9.18
N LEU A 135 -16.67 -15.18 9.25
CA LEU A 135 -17.65 -15.73 8.30
C LEU A 135 -17.34 -15.33 6.86
N THR A 136 -16.95 -14.08 6.65
CA THR A 136 -16.54 -13.61 5.33
C THR A 136 -15.29 -14.31 4.81
N ALA A 137 -14.30 -14.55 5.68
CA ALA A 137 -13.09 -15.29 5.32
C ALA A 137 -13.41 -16.76 4.98
N ILE A 138 -14.31 -17.42 5.72
CA ILE A 138 -14.79 -18.77 5.44
C ILE A 138 -15.49 -18.83 4.07
N ALA A 139 -16.41 -17.91 3.79
CA ALA A 139 -17.12 -17.85 2.52
C ALA A 139 -16.16 -17.66 1.32
N PHE A 140 -15.16 -16.78 1.47
CA PHE A 140 -14.13 -16.59 0.47
C PHE A 140 -13.31 -17.86 0.21
N ASN A 141 -12.87 -18.54 1.26
CA ASN A 141 -12.08 -19.76 1.15
C ASN A 141 -12.89 -20.91 0.55
N LEU A 142 -14.16 -21.06 0.96
CA LEU A 142 -15.07 -22.07 0.40
C LEU A 142 -15.29 -21.85 -1.10
N LYS A 143 -15.56 -20.62 -1.53
CA LYS A 143 -15.67 -20.30 -2.96
C LYS A 143 -14.40 -20.63 -3.74
N LYS A 144 -13.21 -20.37 -3.17
CA LYS A 144 -11.94 -20.73 -3.79
C LYS A 144 -11.77 -22.25 -3.90
N LEU A 145 -12.12 -22.98 -2.86
CA LEU A 145 -12.04 -24.44 -2.84
C LEU A 145 -12.95 -25.05 -3.92
N LEU A 146 -14.22 -24.64 -3.98
CA LEU A 146 -15.15 -25.11 -5.00
C LEU A 146 -14.66 -24.81 -6.43
N LYS A 147 -14.11 -23.62 -6.66
CA LYS A 147 -13.54 -23.28 -7.96
C LYS A 147 -12.31 -24.13 -8.30
N TYR A 148 -11.49 -24.46 -7.31
CA TYR A 148 -10.30 -25.29 -7.51
C TYR A 148 -10.70 -26.73 -7.86
N GLN A 149 -11.66 -27.31 -7.16
CA GLN A 149 -12.18 -28.64 -7.43
C GLN A 149 -12.79 -28.75 -8.84
N SER A 150 -13.61 -27.76 -9.25
CA SER A 150 -14.18 -27.74 -10.60
C SER A 150 -13.12 -27.69 -11.69
N GLN A 151 -12.03 -26.97 -11.48
CA GLN A 151 -10.93 -26.92 -12.44
C GLN A 151 -10.15 -28.25 -12.53
N GLN A 152 -10.00 -28.97 -11.44
CA GLN A 152 -9.37 -30.30 -11.46
C GLN A 152 -10.22 -31.32 -12.21
N VAL A 153 -11.52 -31.35 -11.97
CA VAL A 153 -12.44 -32.23 -12.70
C VAL A 153 -12.40 -31.93 -14.20
N LEU A 154 -12.38 -30.67 -14.59
CA LEU A 154 -12.28 -30.27 -15.99
C LEU A 154 -10.96 -30.69 -16.63
N ARG A 155 -9.84 -30.60 -15.93
CA ARG A 155 -8.53 -31.07 -16.40
C ARG A 155 -8.49 -32.58 -16.56
N LEU A 156 -9.08 -33.33 -15.64
CA LEU A 156 -9.19 -34.78 -15.73
C LEU A 156 -10.08 -35.19 -16.90
N ALA A 157 -11.20 -34.51 -17.13
CA ALA A 157 -12.09 -34.76 -18.25
C ALA A 157 -11.43 -34.50 -19.62
N ILE A 158 -10.56 -33.49 -19.71
CA ILE A 158 -9.78 -33.20 -20.93
C ILE A 158 -8.67 -34.22 -21.15
N ALA A 159 -8.09 -34.78 -20.07
CA ALA A 159 -7.02 -35.77 -20.14
C ALA A 159 -7.51 -37.17 -20.47
N LEU A 160 -8.81 -37.47 -20.40
CA LEU A 160 -9.37 -38.74 -20.82
C LEU A 160 -9.29 -38.85 -22.37
N PRO A 161 -8.75 -39.92 -22.91
CA PRO A 161 -8.71 -40.11 -24.34
C PRO A 161 -10.12 -40.12 -24.93
N LYS A 162 -10.37 -39.30 -25.94
CA LYS A 162 -11.67 -39.34 -26.66
C LYS A 162 -11.87 -40.71 -27.26
N PRO A 163 -13.01 -41.35 -27.07
CA PRO A 163 -13.30 -42.62 -27.73
C PRO A 163 -13.22 -42.42 -29.22
N PRO A 164 -12.60 -43.35 -29.94
CA PRO A 164 -12.43 -43.28 -31.41
C PRO A 164 -13.79 -43.06 -32.08
N ALA A 165 -13.84 -42.19 -33.07
CA ALA A 165 -15.09 -41.77 -33.74
C ALA A 165 -15.89 -42.96 -34.32
N GLU A 166 -15.19 -44.01 -34.73
CA GLU A 166 -15.82 -45.23 -35.26
C GLU A 166 -16.70 -46.00 -34.25
N GLN A 167 -16.31 -45.98 -32.96
CA GLN A 167 -17.14 -46.66 -31.95
C GLN A 167 -18.46 -45.92 -31.64
N ARG A 168 -18.53 -44.62 -31.89
CA ARG A 168 -19.78 -43.83 -31.73
C ARG A 168 -20.79 -44.13 -32.84
N LEU A 169 -20.32 -44.33 -34.08
CA LEU A 169 -21.20 -44.69 -35.20
C LEU A 169 -21.76 -46.12 -35.06
N LEU A 170 -20.91 -47.06 -34.70
CA LEU A 170 -21.35 -48.45 -34.52
C LEU A 170 -22.31 -48.66 -33.36
N SER A 171 -22.18 -47.93 -32.27
CA SER A 171 -23.15 -47.99 -31.15
C SER A 171 -24.51 -47.40 -31.54
N PHE A 172 -24.52 -46.31 -32.31
CA PHE A 172 -25.74 -45.65 -32.80
C PHE A 172 -26.52 -46.57 -33.77
N TRP A 173 -25.85 -47.20 -34.73
CA TRP A 173 -26.43 -48.12 -35.71
C TRP A 173 -26.93 -49.42 -35.05
N ARG A 174 -26.25 -49.96 -34.04
CA ARG A 174 -26.67 -51.16 -33.32
C ARG A 174 -27.94 -50.95 -32.49
N THR A 175 -28.22 -49.75 -32.04
CA THR A 175 -29.42 -49.42 -31.26
C THR A 175 -30.62 -49.15 -32.17
N TYR A 176 -30.44 -48.69 -33.39
CA TYR A 176 -31.50 -48.28 -34.30
C TYR A 176 -31.99 -49.41 -35.24
N TYR A 177 -31.21 -50.44 -35.49
CA TYR A 177 -31.57 -51.57 -36.38
C TYR A 177 -31.93 -52.89 -35.67
N ARG A 178 -32.25 -52.82 -34.40
CA ARG A 178 -32.70 -53.98 -33.59
C ARG A 178 -34.15 -53.87 -33.15
N GLN A 179 -35.04 -53.34 -34.00
CA GLN A 179 -36.47 -53.44 -33.92
C GLN A 179 -37.04 -54.15 -35.12
#